data_31b8478f4d7fac9d2d63365b0d5638b8
#
_entry.id   31b8478f4d7fac9d2d63365b0d5638b8
#
_cell.length_a   1.000
_cell.length_b   1.000
_cell.length_c   1.000
_cell.angle_alpha   90.00
_cell.angle_beta   90.00
_cell.angle_gamma   90.00
#
_symmetry.space_group_name_H-M   'P 1'
#
loop_
_entity.id
_entity.type
_entity.pdbx_description
1 polymer ?
#
loop_
_entity_poly.entity_id
_entity_poly.type
_entity_poly.pdbx_seq_one_letter_code
_entity_poly.pdbx_strand_id
1 'polypeptide(L)'
;MDSSYLFRATLLDQLHSGHWKVGERLPTEREFGEQYQISRSTVRKVLGELKAQGLIAQTVGSGTYVTDKGVAHAGLTKALHTVSSDPAWHTSPAELMEARLALEPAIIEMVIGNATSADFAQMASCCERAEAATSVEEFEVWDGLFHETIARAAHNGFVAKLFKLMSQARAQGEWGMLKKRSLTPVRRLAYQSEHRQLLQAIQARDLVQAKALAIAHLVHVRRNLLNY
;
A
#
# COMPACT_ATOMS: atom_id res chain seq x y z
N MET A 1 -5.51 -9.69 16.12
CA MET A 1 -4.71 -9.88 14.90
C MET A 1 -4.48 -11.37 14.70
N ASP A 2 -4.62 -11.85 13.48
CA ASP A 2 -4.42 -13.27 13.19
C ASP A 2 -2.92 -13.59 13.31
N SER A 3 -2.57 -14.46 14.27
CA SER A 3 -1.17 -14.89 14.54
C SER A 3 -0.49 -15.50 13.30
N SER A 4 -1.27 -16.06 12.38
CA SER A 4 -0.82 -16.59 11.09
C SER A 4 -0.32 -15.47 10.17
N TYR A 5 -1.04 -14.36 10.12
CA TYR A 5 -0.67 -13.19 9.32
C TYR A 5 0.65 -12.56 9.83
N LEU A 6 0.75 -12.38 11.15
CA LEU A 6 1.94 -11.79 11.76
C LEU A 6 3.18 -12.67 11.53
N PHE A 7 3.07 -13.97 11.74
CA PHE A 7 4.16 -14.92 11.48
C PHE A 7 4.60 -14.91 10.01
N ARG A 8 3.62 -14.93 9.08
CA ARG A 8 3.91 -14.86 7.64
C ARG A 8 4.63 -13.56 7.26
N ALA A 9 4.15 -12.43 7.78
CA ALA A 9 4.76 -11.13 7.51
C ALA A 9 6.19 -11.06 8.04
N THR A 10 6.45 -11.52 9.27
CA THR A 10 7.78 -11.55 9.89
C THR A 10 8.73 -12.47 9.11
N LEU A 11 8.27 -13.66 8.71
CA LEU A 11 9.13 -14.59 7.97
C LEU A 11 9.46 -14.08 6.56
N LEU A 12 8.51 -13.44 5.88
CA LEU A 12 8.76 -12.76 4.62
C LEU A 12 9.77 -11.61 4.78
N ASP A 13 9.64 -10.82 5.83
CA ASP A 13 10.58 -9.73 6.13
C ASP A 13 11.99 -10.27 6.39
N GLN A 14 12.13 -11.34 7.15
CA GLN A 14 13.43 -12.01 7.40
C GLN A 14 14.05 -12.60 6.13
N LEU A 15 13.24 -13.20 5.24
CA LEU A 15 13.70 -13.64 3.93
C LEU A 15 14.17 -12.47 3.07
N HIS A 16 13.41 -11.38 3.10
CA HIS A 16 13.65 -10.18 2.30
C HIS A 16 14.80 -9.31 2.82
N SER A 17 15.02 -9.27 4.14
CA SER A 17 16.12 -8.50 4.74
C SER A 17 17.49 -9.18 4.59
N GLY A 18 17.52 -10.41 4.09
CA GLY A 18 18.74 -11.22 3.98
C GLY A 18 19.20 -11.78 5.34
N HIS A 19 18.28 -11.85 6.32
CA HIS A 19 18.50 -12.56 7.57
C HIS A 19 18.82 -14.05 7.31
N TRP A 20 18.21 -14.61 6.26
CA TRP A 20 18.45 -15.96 5.77
C TRP A 20 19.15 -15.92 4.41
N LYS A 21 20.20 -16.73 4.25
CA LYS A 21 20.95 -16.84 2.98
C LYS A 21 20.35 -17.95 2.09
N VAL A 22 20.60 -17.87 0.78
CA VAL A 22 20.28 -18.95 -0.16
C VAL A 22 20.90 -20.26 0.30
N GLY A 23 20.11 -21.33 0.32
CA GLY A 23 20.54 -22.65 0.79
C GLY A 23 20.57 -22.79 2.30
N GLU A 24 20.31 -21.74 3.07
CA GLU A 24 20.26 -21.81 4.52
C GLU A 24 18.99 -22.55 4.99
N ARG A 25 19.18 -23.37 6.02
CA ARG A 25 18.10 -24.16 6.61
C ARG A 25 17.30 -23.34 7.58
N LEU A 26 15.99 -23.26 7.35
CA LEU A 26 15.05 -22.64 8.26
C LEU A 26 14.80 -23.52 9.51
N PRO A 27 14.42 -22.91 10.64
CA PRO A 27 13.93 -23.65 11.81
C PRO A 27 12.80 -24.61 11.46
N THR A 28 12.68 -25.66 12.24
CA THR A 28 11.61 -26.65 12.08
C THR A 28 10.25 -26.07 12.43
N GLU A 29 9.17 -26.73 11.98
CA GLU A 29 7.79 -26.34 12.35
C GLU A 29 7.60 -26.26 13.88
N ARG A 30 8.32 -27.11 14.63
CA ARG A 30 8.29 -27.09 16.10
C ARG A 30 8.96 -25.85 16.66
N GLU A 31 10.18 -25.56 16.20
CA GLU A 31 10.95 -24.38 16.65
C GLU A 31 10.23 -23.07 16.33
N PHE A 32 9.69 -22.94 15.13
CA PHE A 32 8.84 -21.78 14.79
C PHE A 32 7.58 -21.70 15.67
N GLY A 33 6.93 -22.83 15.93
CA GLY A 33 5.76 -22.86 16.81
C GLY A 33 6.07 -22.38 18.22
N GLU A 34 7.22 -22.79 18.78
CA GLU A 34 7.71 -22.38 20.10
C GLU A 34 8.12 -20.89 20.11
N GLN A 35 8.89 -20.46 19.09
CA GLN A 35 9.41 -19.08 18.99
C GLN A 35 8.30 -18.04 18.85
N TYR A 36 7.29 -18.33 18.02
CA TYR A 36 6.21 -17.39 17.72
C TYR A 36 4.91 -17.67 18.49
N GLN A 37 4.90 -18.67 19.37
CA GLN A 37 3.75 -19.08 20.20
C GLN A 37 2.49 -19.38 19.35
N ILE A 38 2.69 -20.09 18.23
CA ILE A 38 1.63 -20.49 17.30
C ILE A 38 1.60 -22.00 17.09
N SER A 39 0.45 -22.52 16.64
CA SER A 39 0.30 -23.96 16.40
C SER A 39 1.19 -24.44 15.22
N ARG A 40 1.66 -25.68 15.29
CA ARG A 40 2.41 -26.31 14.18
C ARG A 40 1.60 -26.35 12.88
N SER A 41 0.27 -26.49 12.97
CA SER A 41 -0.60 -26.46 11.80
C SER A 41 -0.59 -25.07 11.12
N THR A 42 -0.56 -23.98 11.90
CA THR A 42 -0.43 -22.61 11.41
C THR A 42 0.92 -22.40 10.74
N VAL A 43 2.03 -22.86 11.37
CA VAL A 43 3.37 -22.81 10.78
C VAL A 43 3.42 -23.55 9.44
N ARG A 44 2.90 -24.80 9.41
CA ARG A 44 2.86 -25.62 8.20
C ARG A 44 2.09 -24.98 7.07
N LYS A 45 0.95 -24.35 7.37
CA LYS A 45 0.16 -23.61 6.38
C LYS A 45 0.99 -22.48 5.76
N VAL A 46 1.62 -21.65 6.57
CA VAL A 46 2.45 -20.52 6.10
C VAL A 46 3.65 -21.00 5.29
N LEU A 47 4.38 -22.03 5.78
CA LEU A 47 5.50 -22.60 5.03
C LEU A 47 5.03 -23.22 3.70
N GLY A 48 3.84 -23.84 3.67
CA GLY A 48 3.23 -24.35 2.44
C GLY A 48 2.95 -23.24 1.41
N GLU A 49 2.45 -22.09 1.85
CA GLU A 49 2.22 -20.91 1.01
C GLU A 49 3.54 -20.36 0.44
N LEU A 50 4.60 -20.24 1.27
CA LEU A 50 5.91 -19.77 0.84
C LEU A 50 6.58 -20.75 -0.14
N LYS A 51 6.40 -22.04 0.08
CA LYS A 51 6.84 -23.09 -0.85
C LYS A 51 6.12 -22.98 -2.20
N ALA A 52 4.80 -22.80 -2.20
CA ALA A 52 4.02 -22.63 -3.43
C ALA A 52 4.46 -21.39 -4.23
N GLN A 53 4.93 -20.34 -3.54
CA GLN A 53 5.54 -19.15 -4.15
C GLN A 53 6.99 -19.36 -4.62
N GLY A 54 7.58 -20.51 -4.28
CA GLY A 54 8.95 -20.87 -4.63
C GLY A 54 10.01 -20.13 -3.81
N LEU A 55 9.65 -19.50 -2.68
CA LEU A 55 10.57 -18.76 -1.81
C LEU A 55 11.41 -19.68 -0.92
N ILE A 56 10.87 -20.86 -0.63
CA ILE A 56 11.53 -21.94 0.12
C ILE A 56 11.33 -23.27 -0.57
N ALA A 57 12.26 -24.20 -0.34
CA ALA A 57 12.17 -25.60 -0.77
C ALA A 57 12.13 -26.53 0.45
N GLN A 58 11.30 -27.57 0.39
CA GLN A 58 11.24 -28.61 1.43
C GLN A 58 11.74 -29.92 0.86
N THR A 59 12.74 -30.49 1.51
CA THR A 59 13.28 -31.83 1.18
C THR A 59 12.91 -32.81 2.29
N VAL A 60 12.20 -33.87 1.92
CA VAL A 60 11.75 -34.89 2.88
C VAL A 60 12.94 -35.45 3.65
N GLY A 61 12.84 -35.43 4.98
CA GLY A 61 13.93 -35.92 5.86
C GLY A 61 15.11 -34.98 6.05
N SER A 62 15.23 -33.89 5.24
CA SER A 62 16.36 -32.97 5.30
C SER A 62 15.98 -31.60 5.92
N GLY A 63 14.80 -31.07 5.63
CA GLY A 63 14.33 -29.82 6.20
C GLY A 63 13.77 -28.82 5.16
N THR A 64 13.62 -27.57 5.60
CA THR A 64 13.17 -26.45 4.76
C THR A 64 14.34 -25.51 4.51
N TYR A 65 14.56 -25.12 3.26
CA TYR A 65 15.70 -24.32 2.82
C TYR A 65 15.23 -23.09 2.02
N VAL A 66 15.97 -22.01 2.13
CA VAL A 66 15.73 -20.77 1.36
C VAL A 66 16.19 -20.95 -0.09
N THR A 67 15.40 -20.53 -1.05
CA THR A 67 15.74 -20.61 -2.49
C THR A 67 16.33 -19.31 -3.01
N ASP A 68 16.96 -19.35 -4.19
CA ASP A 68 17.42 -18.17 -4.92
C ASP A 68 16.30 -17.14 -5.13
N LYS A 69 15.08 -17.63 -5.40
CA LYS A 69 13.89 -16.81 -5.60
C LYS A 69 13.43 -16.13 -4.29
N GLY A 70 13.66 -16.78 -3.14
CA GLY A 70 13.42 -16.22 -1.82
C GLY A 70 14.31 -15.00 -1.55
N VAL A 71 15.55 -15.03 -2.01
CA VAL A 71 16.52 -13.94 -1.84
C VAL A 71 16.49 -12.93 -3.01
N ALA A 72 16.21 -13.37 -4.24
CA ALA A 72 16.12 -12.46 -5.41
C ALA A 72 14.93 -11.48 -5.31
N HIS A 73 13.82 -11.90 -4.69
CA HIS A 73 12.77 -10.97 -4.27
C HIS A 73 13.28 -9.97 -3.22
N ALA A 74 14.28 -10.36 -2.41
CA ALA A 74 14.93 -9.50 -1.45
C ALA A 74 15.67 -8.31 -2.07
N GLY A 75 16.30 -8.49 -3.21
CA GLY A 75 17.05 -7.42 -3.89
C GLY A 75 16.15 -6.24 -4.29
N LEU A 76 14.99 -6.53 -4.87
CA LEU A 76 14.04 -5.50 -5.31
C LEU A 76 13.25 -4.92 -4.12
N THR A 77 12.87 -5.76 -3.16
CA THR A 77 12.15 -5.31 -1.95
C THR A 77 13.11 -4.61 -0.97
N LYS A 78 14.38 -5.05 -0.89
CA LYS A 78 15.41 -4.37 -0.10
C LYS A 78 15.76 -3.02 -0.71
N ALA A 79 15.85 -2.88 -2.05
CA ALA A 79 15.99 -1.58 -2.70
C ALA A 79 14.79 -0.67 -2.42
N LEU A 80 13.57 -1.19 -2.44
CA LEU A 80 12.36 -0.44 -2.10
C LEU A 80 12.22 -0.17 -0.58
N HIS A 81 12.69 -1.08 0.29
CA HIS A 81 12.70 -0.87 1.75
C HIS A 81 13.87 -0.01 2.20
N THR A 82 15.06 -0.10 1.59
CA THR A 82 16.16 0.84 1.86
C THR A 82 15.82 2.24 1.39
N VAL A 83 15.06 2.38 0.32
CA VAL A 83 14.51 3.67 -0.10
C VAL A 83 13.52 4.21 0.95
N SER A 84 12.68 3.37 1.57
CA SER A 84 11.69 3.81 2.57
C SER A 84 12.22 3.90 4.00
N SER A 85 13.34 3.26 4.34
CA SER A 85 13.98 3.26 5.66
C SER A 85 15.28 4.05 5.72
N ASP A 86 15.76 4.59 4.60
CA ASP A 86 16.90 5.50 4.57
C ASP A 86 16.49 6.84 5.19
N PRO A 87 17.13 7.28 6.29
CA PRO A 87 16.90 8.62 6.84
C PRO A 87 17.14 9.76 5.83
N ALA A 88 17.87 9.49 4.73
CA ALA A 88 18.05 10.42 3.62
C ALA A 88 16.82 10.54 2.71
N TRP A 89 15.84 9.64 2.86
CA TRP A 89 14.60 9.67 2.08
C TRP A 89 13.46 10.40 2.80
N HIS A 90 13.77 11.58 3.32
CA HIS A 90 12.74 12.48 3.83
C HIS A 90 12.06 13.17 2.67
N THR A 91 10.97 12.58 2.18
CA THR A 91 10.08 13.26 1.23
C THR A 91 9.28 14.30 1.99
N SER A 92 9.50 15.57 1.68
CA SER A 92 8.68 16.64 2.25
C SER A 92 7.23 16.55 1.74
N PRO A 93 6.26 17.06 2.50
CA PRO A 93 4.88 17.15 2.02
C PRO A 93 4.72 17.91 0.71
N ALA A 94 5.56 18.89 0.43
CA ALA A 94 5.54 19.64 -0.83
C ALA A 94 5.97 18.76 -2.01
N GLU A 95 7.10 18.06 -1.91
CA GLU A 95 7.58 17.14 -2.94
C GLU A 95 6.58 16.01 -3.20
N LEU A 96 5.96 15.48 -2.15
CA LEU A 96 4.92 14.46 -2.30
C LEU A 96 3.70 15.00 -3.02
N MET A 97 3.28 16.24 -2.75
CA MET A 97 2.16 16.87 -3.48
C MET A 97 2.49 17.16 -4.94
N GLU A 98 3.72 17.54 -5.26
CA GLU A 98 4.19 17.69 -6.63
C GLU A 98 4.16 16.36 -7.38
N ALA A 99 4.66 15.28 -6.76
CA ALA A 99 4.60 13.94 -7.33
C ALA A 99 3.14 13.48 -7.57
N ARG A 100 2.25 13.70 -6.60
CA ARG A 100 0.82 13.39 -6.74
C ARG A 100 0.18 14.15 -7.89
N LEU A 101 0.42 15.45 -8.02
CA LEU A 101 -0.11 16.28 -9.10
C LEU A 101 0.38 15.85 -10.48
N ALA A 102 1.62 15.34 -10.57
CA ALA A 102 2.16 14.84 -11.83
C ALA A 102 1.60 13.47 -12.20
N LEU A 103 1.43 12.58 -11.22
CA LEU A 103 1.17 11.17 -11.47
C LEU A 103 -0.31 10.80 -11.40
N GLU A 104 -1.08 11.31 -10.43
CA GLU A 104 -2.49 10.89 -10.26
C GLU A 104 -3.36 11.23 -11.46
N PRO A 105 -3.32 12.45 -12.04
CA PRO A 105 -4.08 12.73 -13.24
C PRO A 105 -3.62 11.94 -14.48
N ALA A 106 -2.31 11.62 -14.55
CA ALA A 106 -1.76 10.88 -15.69
C ALA A 106 -2.25 9.43 -15.75
N ILE A 107 -2.46 8.78 -14.59
CA ILE A 107 -2.94 7.40 -14.57
C ILE A 107 -4.44 7.27 -14.83
N ILE A 108 -5.23 8.34 -14.74
CA ILE A 108 -6.69 8.31 -14.95
C ILE A 108 -7.05 7.70 -16.31
N GLU A 109 -6.24 7.94 -17.34
CA GLU A 109 -6.46 7.35 -18.66
C GLU A 109 -6.38 5.83 -18.63
N MET A 110 -5.40 5.25 -17.93
CA MET A 110 -5.29 3.81 -17.74
C MET A 110 -6.47 3.27 -16.92
N VAL A 111 -6.90 4.01 -15.88
CA VAL A 111 -8.04 3.63 -15.04
C VAL A 111 -9.33 3.60 -15.85
N ILE A 112 -9.57 4.63 -16.67
CA ILE A 112 -10.75 4.69 -17.57
C ILE A 112 -10.79 3.50 -18.53
N GLY A 113 -9.63 3.09 -19.06
CA GLY A 113 -9.51 1.96 -19.98
C GLY A 113 -9.68 0.59 -19.32
N ASN A 114 -9.19 0.43 -18.09
CA ASN A 114 -8.96 -0.88 -17.48
C ASN A 114 -9.85 -1.20 -16.26
N ALA A 115 -10.43 -0.19 -15.58
CA ALA A 115 -11.17 -0.40 -14.35
C ALA A 115 -12.39 -1.30 -14.55
N THR A 116 -12.59 -2.22 -13.63
CA THR A 116 -13.71 -3.18 -13.57
C THR A 116 -14.80 -2.72 -12.61
N SER A 117 -15.95 -3.39 -12.66
CA SER A 117 -17.03 -3.15 -11.68
C SER A 117 -16.58 -3.41 -10.22
N ALA A 118 -15.66 -4.36 -10.01
CA ALA A 118 -15.10 -4.64 -8.69
C ALA A 118 -14.21 -3.48 -8.19
N ASP A 119 -13.44 -2.85 -9.09
CA ASP A 119 -12.64 -1.67 -8.75
C ASP A 119 -13.53 -0.48 -8.35
N PHE A 120 -14.62 -0.27 -9.10
CA PHE A 120 -15.60 0.78 -8.76
C PHE A 120 -16.26 0.55 -7.41
N ALA A 121 -16.64 -0.70 -7.10
CA ALA A 121 -17.20 -1.06 -5.79
C ALA A 121 -16.19 -0.81 -4.66
N GLN A 122 -14.92 -1.13 -4.89
CA GLN A 122 -13.86 -0.87 -3.91
C GLN A 122 -13.62 0.63 -3.68
N MET A 123 -13.61 1.44 -4.74
CA MET A 123 -13.51 2.91 -4.63
C MET A 123 -14.71 3.49 -3.87
N ALA A 124 -15.93 3.03 -4.18
CA ALA A 124 -17.15 3.45 -3.48
C ALA A 124 -17.08 3.12 -1.98
N SER A 125 -16.63 1.91 -1.64
CA SER A 125 -16.43 1.50 -0.24
C SER A 125 -15.42 2.39 0.48
N CYS A 126 -14.34 2.82 -0.17
CA CYS A 126 -13.39 3.77 0.43
C CYS A 126 -14.06 5.12 0.73
N CYS A 127 -14.87 5.65 -0.20
CA CYS A 127 -15.63 6.88 0.02
C CYS A 127 -16.60 6.75 1.20
N GLU A 128 -17.40 5.68 1.24
CA GLU A 128 -18.37 5.41 2.32
C GLU A 128 -17.70 5.33 3.69
N ARG A 129 -16.57 4.65 3.76
CA ARG A 129 -15.82 4.54 5.01
C ARG A 129 -15.15 5.84 5.43
N ALA A 130 -14.66 6.63 4.47
CA ALA A 130 -14.13 7.98 4.74
C ALA A 130 -15.24 8.90 5.28
N GLU A 131 -16.46 8.80 4.76
CA GLU A 131 -17.62 9.56 5.23
C GLU A 131 -18.04 9.14 6.64
N ALA A 132 -18.04 7.84 6.92
CA ALA A 132 -18.39 7.28 8.23
C ALA A 132 -17.28 7.41 9.28
N ALA A 133 -16.06 7.78 8.90
CA ALA A 133 -14.92 7.89 9.82
C ALA A 133 -15.21 8.86 10.97
N THR A 134 -14.86 8.45 12.19
CA THR A 134 -15.13 9.23 13.42
C THR A 134 -13.94 10.07 13.86
N SER A 135 -12.75 9.78 13.34
CA SER A 135 -11.51 10.53 13.63
C SER A 135 -10.82 11.02 12.36
N VAL A 136 -9.86 11.94 12.52
CA VAL A 136 -9.01 12.43 11.43
C VAL A 136 -8.12 11.30 10.92
N GLU A 137 -7.59 10.51 11.82
CA GLU A 137 -6.71 9.38 11.51
C GLU A 137 -7.44 8.33 10.67
N GLU A 138 -8.66 7.99 11.04
CA GLU A 138 -9.48 7.04 10.30
C GLU A 138 -9.84 7.58 8.91
N PHE A 139 -10.23 8.86 8.83
CA PHE A 139 -10.46 9.52 7.54
C PHE A 139 -9.24 9.45 6.63
N GLU A 140 -8.04 9.78 7.15
CA GLU A 140 -6.79 9.77 6.37
C GLU A 140 -6.43 8.37 5.84
N VAL A 141 -6.75 7.32 6.59
CA VAL A 141 -6.56 5.94 6.12
C VAL A 141 -7.43 5.67 4.89
N TRP A 142 -8.72 6.02 4.95
CA TRP A 142 -9.64 5.77 3.83
C TRP A 142 -9.43 6.70 2.66
N ASP A 143 -9.04 7.96 2.89
CA ASP A 143 -8.59 8.91 1.88
C ASP A 143 -7.38 8.37 1.12
N GLY A 144 -6.37 7.88 1.83
CA GLY A 144 -5.20 7.26 1.22
C GLY A 144 -5.54 6.02 0.41
N LEU A 145 -6.39 5.14 0.95
CA LEU A 145 -6.83 3.93 0.28
C LEU A 145 -7.67 4.21 -0.98
N PHE A 146 -8.43 5.29 -1.02
CA PHE A 146 -9.15 5.71 -2.22
C PHE A 146 -8.19 5.97 -3.38
N HIS A 147 -7.16 6.79 -3.18
CA HIS A 147 -6.15 7.09 -4.21
C HIS A 147 -5.34 5.84 -4.61
N GLU A 148 -4.98 4.99 -3.65
CA GLU A 148 -4.31 3.72 -3.95
C GLU A 148 -5.20 2.78 -4.76
N THR A 149 -6.50 2.75 -4.47
CA THR A 149 -7.47 1.91 -5.20
C THR A 149 -7.64 2.42 -6.64
N ILE A 150 -7.69 3.73 -6.86
CA ILE A 150 -7.66 4.30 -8.22
C ILE A 150 -6.42 3.82 -8.96
N ALA A 151 -5.23 3.92 -8.35
CA ALA A 151 -4.00 3.48 -9.00
C ALA A 151 -3.97 1.98 -9.30
N ARG A 152 -4.53 1.14 -8.43
CA ARG A 152 -4.67 -0.31 -8.69
C ARG A 152 -5.61 -0.63 -9.83
N ALA A 153 -6.67 0.16 -9.99
CA ALA A 153 -7.64 0.03 -11.08
C ALA A 153 -7.06 0.36 -12.48
N ALA A 154 -5.86 0.93 -12.55
CA ALA A 154 -5.11 1.01 -13.79
C ALA A 154 -4.64 -0.37 -14.29
N HIS A 155 -4.74 -1.42 -13.47
CA HIS A 155 -4.26 -2.78 -13.73
C HIS A 155 -2.81 -2.84 -14.26
N ASN A 156 -1.99 -1.87 -13.80
CA ASN A 156 -0.56 -1.79 -14.05
C ASN A 156 0.21 -2.02 -12.74
N GLY A 157 0.87 -3.16 -12.62
CA GLY A 157 1.57 -3.55 -11.39
C GLY A 157 2.69 -2.60 -10.98
N PHE A 158 3.33 -1.89 -11.93
CA PHE A 158 4.35 -0.89 -11.61
C PHE A 158 3.70 0.36 -11.01
N VAL A 159 2.65 0.86 -11.62
CA VAL A 159 1.85 2.00 -11.12
C VAL A 159 1.35 1.72 -9.69
N ALA A 160 0.76 0.55 -9.46
CA ALA A 160 0.28 0.16 -8.14
C ALA A 160 1.38 0.16 -7.07
N LYS A 161 2.59 -0.30 -7.40
CA LYS A 161 3.75 -0.27 -6.47
C LYS A 161 4.22 1.15 -6.19
N LEU A 162 4.25 2.02 -7.21
CA LEU A 162 4.63 3.42 -7.07
C LEU A 162 3.66 4.15 -6.13
N PHE A 163 2.35 3.95 -6.29
CA PHE A 163 1.34 4.56 -5.43
C PHE A 163 1.37 4.03 -3.99
N LYS A 164 1.68 2.74 -3.82
CA LYS A 164 1.91 2.19 -2.49
C LYS A 164 3.09 2.88 -1.79
N LEU A 165 4.17 3.17 -2.51
CA LEU A 165 5.31 3.93 -1.97
C LEU A 165 4.90 5.35 -1.56
N MET A 166 4.10 6.04 -2.38
CA MET A 166 3.56 7.37 -2.04
C MET A 166 2.64 7.31 -0.80
N SER A 167 1.85 6.25 -0.65
CA SER A 167 1.03 6.03 0.55
C SER A 167 1.89 5.81 1.81
N GLN A 168 3.03 5.13 1.69
CA GLN A 168 3.98 4.97 2.79
C GLN A 168 4.63 6.32 3.20
N ALA A 169 4.98 7.17 2.23
CA ALA A 169 5.48 8.51 2.50
C ALA A 169 4.44 9.38 3.25
N ARG A 170 3.14 9.25 2.92
CA ARG A 170 2.03 9.91 3.66
C ARG A 170 1.90 9.44 5.11
N ALA A 171 2.28 8.21 5.42
CA ALA A 171 2.23 7.67 6.78
C ALA A 171 3.36 8.20 7.68
N GLN A 172 4.36 8.89 7.12
CA GLN A 172 5.47 9.47 7.89
C GLN A 172 5.07 10.76 8.61
N GLY A 173 5.74 11.04 9.75
CA GLY A 173 5.30 11.96 10.78
C GLY A 173 4.97 13.41 10.36
N GLU A 174 5.67 14.00 9.39
CA GLU A 174 5.43 15.39 8.96
C GLU A 174 4.09 15.56 8.25
N TRP A 175 3.75 14.65 7.33
CA TRP A 175 2.47 14.66 6.63
C TRP A 175 1.30 14.55 7.62
N GLY A 176 1.35 13.58 8.53
CA GLY A 176 0.30 13.35 9.51
C GLY A 176 0.07 14.58 10.41
N MET A 177 1.14 15.25 10.84
CA MET A 177 1.04 16.48 11.64
C MET A 177 0.39 17.63 10.85
N LEU A 178 0.79 17.84 9.60
CA LEU A 178 0.22 18.87 8.75
C LEU A 178 -1.26 18.60 8.43
N LYS A 179 -1.62 17.35 8.16
CA LYS A 179 -3.01 16.96 7.91
C LYS A 179 -3.88 17.18 9.14
N LYS A 180 -3.46 16.79 10.34
CA LYS A 180 -4.20 17.08 11.58
C LYS A 180 -4.45 18.56 11.80
N ARG A 181 -3.50 19.42 11.43
CA ARG A 181 -3.63 20.86 11.54
C ARG A 181 -4.55 21.45 10.46
N SER A 182 -4.47 20.93 9.25
CA SER A 182 -5.17 21.49 8.08
C SER A 182 -6.58 20.96 7.89
N LEU A 183 -6.90 19.74 8.37
CA LEU A 183 -8.17 19.09 8.13
C LEU A 183 -9.26 19.56 9.12
N THR A 184 -9.97 20.62 8.76
CA THR A 184 -11.16 21.06 9.48
C THR A 184 -12.40 20.24 9.05
N PRO A 185 -13.49 20.19 9.83
CA PRO A 185 -14.72 19.51 9.42
C PRO A 185 -15.25 19.97 8.06
N VAL A 186 -15.15 21.26 7.76
CA VAL A 186 -15.59 21.83 6.46
C VAL A 186 -14.70 21.31 5.32
N ARG A 187 -13.38 21.29 5.49
CA ARG A 187 -12.45 20.78 4.49
C ARG A 187 -12.64 19.28 4.27
N ARG A 188 -12.90 18.52 5.35
CA ARG A 188 -13.19 17.09 5.25
C ARG A 188 -14.44 16.84 4.39
N LEU A 189 -15.53 17.54 4.62
CA LEU A 189 -16.74 17.43 3.81
C LEU A 189 -16.49 17.80 2.34
N ALA A 190 -15.68 18.83 2.08
CA ALA A 190 -15.29 19.18 0.72
C ALA A 190 -14.52 18.05 0.03
N TYR A 191 -13.52 17.46 0.69
CA TYR A 191 -12.76 16.34 0.12
C TYR A 191 -13.64 15.11 -0.13
N GLN A 192 -14.57 14.80 0.76
CA GLN A 192 -15.54 13.70 0.55
C GLN A 192 -16.39 13.94 -0.70
N SER A 193 -16.89 15.17 -0.88
CA SER A 193 -17.66 15.56 -2.08
C SER A 193 -16.80 15.45 -3.36
N GLU A 194 -15.55 15.91 -3.31
CA GLU A 194 -14.62 15.84 -4.44
C GLU A 194 -14.30 14.39 -4.83
N HIS A 195 -14.10 13.50 -3.86
CA HIS A 195 -13.90 12.08 -4.12
C HIS A 195 -15.12 11.42 -4.76
N ARG A 196 -16.33 11.76 -4.32
CA ARG A 196 -17.57 11.27 -4.94
C ARG A 196 -17.70 11.72 -6.39
N GLN A 197 -17.42 12.99 -6.67
CA GLN A 197 -17.45 13.53 -8.03
C GLN A 197 -16.41 12.85 -8.93
N LEU A 198 -15.18 12.67 -8.43
CA LEU A 198 -14.13 11.97 -9.15
C LEU A 198 -14.52 10.51 -9.46
N LEU A 199 -15.06 9.79 -8.47
CA LEU A 199 -15.55 8.43 -8.66
C LEU A 199 -16.66 8.37 -9.72
N GLN A 200 -17.61 9.29 -9.69
CA GLN A 200 -18.70 9.38 -10.68
C GLN A 200 -18.15 9.59 -12.10
N ALA A 201 -17.19 10.50 -12.26
CA ALA A 201 -16.55 10.73 -13.56
C ALA A 201 -15.77 9.50 -14.06
N ILE A 202 -15.07 8.78 -13.16
CA ILE A 202 -14.37 7.54 -13.49
C ILE A 202 -15.38 6.44 -13.90
N GLN A 203 -16.47 6.28 -13.17
CA GLN A 203 -17.54 5.31 -13.48
C GLN A 203 -18.22 5.62 -14.82
N ALA A 204 -18.45 6.91 -15.10
CA ALA A 204 -18.97 7.37 -16.39
C ALA A 204 -17.95 7.26 -17.55
N ARG A 205 -16.71 6.89 -17.25
CA ARG A 205 -15.56 6.87 -18.17
C ARG A 205 -15.31 8.21 -18.86
N ASP A 206 -15.65 9.31 -18.20
CA ASP A 206 -15.38 10.66 -18.67
C ASP A 206 -13.94 11.07 -18.32
N LEU A 207 -13.02 10.81 -19.25
CA LEU A 207 -11.60 11.07 -19.09
C LEU A 207 -11.30 12.56 -18.82
N VAL A 208 -11.98 13.45 -19.52
CA VAL A 208 -11.74 14.90 -19.42
C VAL A 208 -12.14 15.39 -18.04
N GLN A 209 -13.33 15.04 -17.61
CA GLN A 209 -13.86 15.44 -16.32
C GLN A 209 -13.09 14.77 -15.16
N ALA A 210 -12.79 13.48 -15.26
CA ALA A 210 -12.05 12.77 -14.23
C ALA A 210 -10.64 13.37 -14.01
N LYS A 211 -9.92 13.69 -15.09
CA LYS A 211 -8.61 14.38 -14.98
C LYS A 211 -8.74 15.77 -14.36
N ALA A 212 -9.73 16.54 -14.78
CA ALA A 212 -9.96 17.90 -14.24
C ALA A 212 -10.29 17.85 -12.74
N LEU A 213 -11.16 16.92 -12.31
CA LEU A 213 -11.53 16.74 -10.91
C LEU A 213 -10.35 16.25 -10.06
N ALA A 214 -9.54 15.33 -10.56
CA ALA A 214 -8.35 14.88 -9.87
C ALA A 214 -7.35 16.03 -9.64
N ILE A 215 -7.10 16.85 -10.66
CA ILE A 215 -6.22 18.03 -10.53
C ILE A 215 -6.81 19.05 -9.54
N ALA A 216 -8.10 19.37 -9.66
CA ALA A 216 -8.76 20.34 -8.78
C ALA A 216 -8.69 19.90 -7.31
N HIS A 217 -8.98 18.62 -7.03
CA HIS A 217 -8.86 18.02 -5.70
C HIS A 217 -7.43 18.16 -5.15
N LEU A 218 -6.42 17.75 -5.91
CA LEU A 218 -5.02 17.80 -5.47
C LEU A 218 -4.51 19.22 -5.26
N VAL A 219 -4.93 20.16 -6.09
CA VAL A 219 -4.62 21.59 -5.90
C VAL A 219 -5.27 22.12 -4.63
N HIS A 220 -6.53 21.73 -4.36
CA HIS A 220 -7.24 22.11 -3.15
C HIS A 220 -6.55 21.52 -1.89
N VAL A 221 -6.18 20.24 -1.93
CA VAL A 221 -5.42 19.60 -0.84
C VAL A 221 -4.09 20.31 -0.62
N ARG A 222 -3.32 20.57 -1.69
CA ARG A 222 -2.02 21.26 -1.60
C ARG A 222 -2.17 22.64 -0.94
N ARG A 223 -3.13 23.44 -1.40
CA ARG A 223 -3.39 24.77 -0.83
C ARG A 223 -3.70 24.69 0.66
N ASN A 224 -4.56 23.76 1.06
CA ASN A 224 -4.96 23.62 2.45
C ASN A 224 -3.82 23.06 3.35
N LEU A 225 -2.96 22.22 2.79
CA LEU A 225 -1.87 21.58 3.52
C LEU A 225 -0.67 22.52 3.73
N LEU A 226 -0.33 23.28 2.68
CA LEU A 226 0.89 24.09 2.61
C LEU A 226 0.65 25.59 2.79
N ASN A 227 -0.63 26.02 2.87
CA ASN A 227 -1.06 27.43 3.05
C ASN A 227 -0.64 28.37 1.90
N TYR A 228 -0.54 27.87 0.66
CA TYR A 228 -0.31 28.71 -0.53
C TYR A 228 -0.93 28.13 -1.80
#